data_0c7ba11ca529c78b9e7452f67ecc9906
#
_entry.id   0c7ba11ca529c78b9e7452f67ecc9906
#
_cell.length_a   1.000
_cell.length_b   1.000
_cell.length_c   1.000
_cell.angle_alpha   90.00
_cell.angle_beta   90.00
_cell.angle_gamma   90.00
#
_symmetry.space_group_name_H-M   'P 1'
#
loop_
_entity.id
_entity.type
_entity.pdbx_description
1 polymer ?
#
loop_
_entity_poly.entity_id
_entity_poly.type
_entity_poly.pdbx_seq_one_letter_code
_entity_poly.pdbx_strand_id
1 'polypeptide(L)' 'MIEFYTMKESLCSEDVGSFTTYGIGVCENNQRLEYISDVFLDQQKAEQFVVLCNRLQLDPLHLSDVDRKSVV' A
#
# COMPACT_ATOMS: atom_id res chain seq x y z
N MET A 1 -14.06 9.98 -7.76
CA MET A 1 -13.52 9.96 -6.38
C MET A 1 -12.35 8.98 -6.31
N ILE A 2 -11.26 9.42 -5.71
CA ILE A 2 -10.06 8.60 -5.55
C ILE A 2 -10.19 7.77 -4.28
N GLU A 3 -9.86 6.49 -4.38
CA GLU A 3 -9.97 5.57 -3.26
C GLU A 3 -8.70 4.76 -3.12
N PHE A 4 -8.14 4.75 -1.90
CA PHE A 4 -6.98 3.95 -1.56
C PHE A 4 -7.42 2.66 -0.90
N TYR A 5 -6.66 1.58 -1.11
CA TYR A 5 -6.98 0.29 -0.52
C TYR A 5 -5.70 -0.48 -0.22
N THR A 6 -5.81 -1.47 0.68
CA THR A 6 -4.71 -2.38 0.96
C THR A 6 -4.96 -3.70 0.26
N MET A 7 -3.87 -4.42 -0.03
CA MET A 7 -3.98 -5.78 -0.56
C MET A 7 -2.96 -6.66 0.15
N LYS A 8 -3.44 -7.77 0.70
CA LYS A 8 -2.58 -8.74 1.36
C LYS A 8 -1.83 -9.53 0.32
N GLU A 9 -0.53 -9.67 0.51
CA GLU A 9 0.33 -10.38 -0.42
C GLU A 9 1.14 -11.45 0.32
N SER A 10 1.44 -12.54 -0.38
CA SER A 10 2.31 -13.58 0.13
C SER A 10 3.54 -13.63 -0.76
N LEU A 11 4.69 -13.34 -0.19
CA LEU A 11 5.94 -13.27 -0.92
C LEU A 11 6.93 -14.30 -0.35
N CYS A 12 7.94 -14.63 -1.15
CA CYS A 12 9.00 -15.55 -0.73
C CYS A 12 10.35 -14.86 -0.82
N SER A 13 11.19 -15.14 0.17
CA SER A 13 12.55 -14.64 0.21
C SER A 13 13.48 -15.79 0.52
N GLU A 14 14.69 -15.77 -0.02
CA GLU A 14 15.68 -16.80 0.26
C GLU A 14 16.10 -16.80 1.72
N ASP A 15 16.05 -15.64 2.36
CA ASP A 15 16.53 -15.50 3.74
C ASP A 15 15.49 -15.88 4.78
N VAL A 16 14.23 -15.54 4.55
CA VAL A 16 13.18 -15.74 5.56
C VAL A 16 12.07 -16.68 5.11
N GLY A 17 12.11 -17.16 3.88
CA GLY A 17 11.06 -18.02 3.36
C GLY A 17 9.81 -17.24 3.01
N SER A 18 8.64 -17.84 3.22
CA SER A 18 7.37 -17.18 2.93
C SER A 18 7.04 -16.15 4.00
N PHE A 19 6.54 -15.00 3.58
CA PHE A 19 6.08 -13.99 4.53
C PHE A 19 4.90 -13.23 3.94
N THR A 20 4.11 -12.62 4.83
CA THR A 20 2.95 -11.83 4.46
C THR A 20 3.31 -10.36 4.49
N THR A 21 2.89 -9.64 3.47
CA THR A 21 3.09 -8.20 3.40
C THR A 21 1.84 -7.56 2.83
N TYR A 22 1.79 -6.24 2.79
CA TYR A 22 0.62 -5.49 2.35
C TYR A 22 1.03 -4.41 1.38
N GLY A 23 0.40 -4.41 0.21
CA GLY A 23 0.58 -3.37 -0.78
C GLY A 23 -0.51 -2.31 -0.64
N ILE A 24 -0.28 -1.17 -1.27
CA ILE A 24 -1.23 -0.06 -1.29
C ILE A 24 -1.59 0.23 -2.74
N GLY A 25 -2.89 0.25 -3.01
CA GLY A 25 -3.38 0.57 -4.33
C GLY A 25 -4.26 1.81 -4.29
N VAL A 26 -4.44 2.43 -5.44
CA VAL A 26 -5.32 3.56 -5.59
C VAL A 26 -6.13 3.40 -6.88
N CYS A 27 -7.42 3.68 -6.78
CA CYS A 27 -8.31 3.59 -7.95
C CYS A 27 -9.24 4.79 -8.00
N GLU A 28 -9.77 5.03 -9.19
CA GLU A 28 -10.74 6.08 -9.43
C GLU A 28 -11.77 5.55 -10.42
N ASN A 29 -13.04 5.61 -10.05
CA ASN A 29 -14.15 5.17 -10.90
C ASN A 29 -13.95 3.72 -11.38
N ASN A 30 -13.52 2.83 -10.46
CA ASN A 30 -13.26 1.42 -10.74
C ASN A 30 -12.08 1.17 -11.67
N GLN A 31 -11.25 2.18 -11.86
CA GLN A 31 -10.05 2.04 -12.67
C GLN A 31 -8.83 2.16 -11.78
N ARG A 32 -7.94 1.17 -11.85
CA ARG A 32 -6.71 1.18 -11.07
C ARG A 32 -5.75 2.22 -11.65
N LEU A 33 -5.34 3.16 -10.80
CA LEU A 33 -4.39 4.19 -11.20
C LEU A 33 -2.96 3.78 -10.89
N GLU A 34 -2.73 3.22 -9.70
CA GLU A 34 -1.38 2.85 -9.28
C GLU A 34 -1.45 1.79 -8.19
N TYR A 35 -0.39 1.01 -8.07
CA TYR A 35 -0.28 0.00 -7.02
C TYR A 35 1.18 -0.15 -6.62
N ILE A 36 1.44 -0.08 -5.31
CA ILE A 36 2.77 -0.27 -4.76
C ILE A 36 2.77 -1.54 -3.92
N SER A 37 3.63 -2.48 -4.28
CA SER A 37 3.73 -3.76 -3.60
C SER A 37 4.65 -3.65 -2.38
N ASP A 38 4.41 -4.49 -1.39
CA ASP A 38 5.32 -4.69 -0.24
C ASP A 38 5.63 -3.39 0.50
N VAL A 39 4.59 -2.66 0.89
CA VAL A 39 4.76 -1.38 1.60
C VAL A 39 4.85 -1.60 3.10
N PHE A 40 3.97 -2.41 3.67
CA PHE A 40 3.92 -2.66 5.10
C PHE A 40 3.96 -4.14 5.41
N LEU A 41 4.60 -4.51 6.50
CA LEU A 41 4.56 -5.88 7.02
C LEU A 41 3.42 -6.06 8.03
N ASP A 42 2.91 -4.98 8.57
CA ASP A 42 1.86 -4.98 9.59
C ASP A 42 0.54 -4.55 8.98
N GLN A 43 -0.47 -5.43 9.06
CA GLN A 43 -1.80 -5.16 8.52
C GLN A 43 -2.41 -3.89 9.13
N GLN A 44 -2.25 -3.71 10.43
CA GLN A 44 -2.84 -2.57 11.11
C GLN A 44 -2.27 -1.25 10.63
N LYS A 45 -0.96 -1.22 10.39
CA LYS A 45 -0.31 -0.03 9.87
C LYS A 45 -0.74 0.26 8.44
N ALA A 46 -0.91 -0.79 7.62
CA ALA A 46 -1.38 -0.62 6.25
C ALA A 46 -2.78 -0.03 6.23
N GLU A 47 -3.67 -0.55 7.07
CA GLU A 47 -5.04 -0.06 7.13
C GLU A 47 -5.12 1.37 7.64
N GLN A 48 -4.31 1.71 8.65
CA GLN A 48 -4.27 3.06 9.17
C GLN A 48 -3.78 4.05 8.11
N PHE A 49 -2.80 3.64 7.34
CA PHE A 49 -2.28 4.46 6.25
C PHE A 49 -3.36 4.72 5.19
N VAL A 50 -4.09 3.68 4.81
CA VAL A 50 -5.15 3.81 3.81
C VAL A 50 -6.28 4.71 4.31
N VAL A 51 -6.66 4.56 5.58
CA VAL A 51 -7.68 5.43 6.17
C VAL A 51 -7.24 6.88 6.11
N LEU A 52 -5.99 7.14 6.44
CA LEU A 52 -5.45 8.49 6.39
C LEU A 52 -5.42 9.04 4.96
N CYS A 53 -4.99 8.23 4.00
CA CYS A 53 -4.96 8.65 2.60
C CYS A 53 -6.36 8.99 2.08
N ASN A 54 -7.35 8.19 2.43
CA ASN A 54 -8.72 8.44 2.01
C ASN A 54 -9.30 9.69 2.67
N ARG A 55 -8.96 9.88 3.94
CA ARG A 55 -9.44 11.06 4.68
C ARG A 55 -8.86 12.34 4.10
N LEU A 56 -7.57 12.33 3.78
CA LEU A 56 -6.88 13.52 3.28
C LEU A 56 -6.99 13.68 1.77
N GLN A 57 -7.49 12.69 1.07
CA GLN A 57 -7.58 12.68 -0.39
C GLN A 57 -6.24 13.01 -1.03
N LEU A 58 -5.20 12.26 -0.62
CA LEU A 58 -3.86 12.49 -1.11
C LEU A 58 -3.78 12.26 -2.61
N ASP A 59 -2.88 12.99 -3.26
CA ASP A 59 -2.64 12.83 -4.68
C ASP A 59 -1.98 11.49 -4.95
N PRO A 60 -2.49 10.67 -5.87
CA PRO A 60 -1.89 9.38 -6.19
C PRO A 60 -0.42 9.47 -6.61
N LEU A 61 0.01 10.61 -7.12
CA LEU A 61 1.41 10.81 -7.51
C LEU A 61 2.37 10.69 -6.33
N HIS A 62 1.89 10.91 -5.12
CA HIS A 62 2.71 10.80 -3.93
C HIS A 62 2.82 9.37 -3.42
N LEU A 63 2.04 8.46 -3.99
CA LEU A 63 2.05 7.06 -3.52
C LEU A 63 3.41 6.40 -3.74
N SER A 64 4.08 6.73 -4.82
CA SER A 64 5.38 6.16 -5.13
C SER A 64 6.46 6.55 -4.12
N ASP A 65 6.24 7.62 -3.35
CA ASP A 65 7.16 8.04 -2.31
C ASP A 65 6.97 7.26 -1.01
N VAL A 66 5.92 6.44 -0.93
CA VAL A 66 5.58 5.68 0.27
C VAL A 66 6.04 4.25 0.09
N ASP A 67 7.32 4.07 -0.10
CA ASP A 67 7.89 2.76 -0.18
C ASP A 67 8.44 2.43 1.21
N ARG A 68 8.53 1.15 1.53
CA ARG A 68 8.99 0.70 2.85
C ARG A 68 10.35 1.28 3.21
N LYS A 69 11.18 1.54 2.22
CA LYS A 69 12.51 2.14 2.43
C LYS A 69 12.43 3.61 2.79
N SER A 70 11.37 4.28 2.36
CA SER A 70 11.19 5.71 2.61
C SER A 70 10.49 5.99 3.94
N VAL A 71 9.86 4.99 4.52
CA VAL A 71 9.06 5.12 5.74
C VAL A 71 9.88 4.84 6.99
N VAL A 72 11.12 4.59 6.84
CA VAL A 72 12.00 4.26 7.96
C VAL A 72 12.24 5.44 8.88
#